data_c6d044a6de74f9c6c3d88064f10f5bb1
#
_entry.id   c6d044a6de74f9c6c3d88064f10f5bb1
#
_cell.length_a   1.000
_cell.length_b   1.000
_cell.length_c   1.000
_cell.angle_alpha   90.00
_cell.angle_beta   90.00
_cell.angle_gamma   90.00
#
_symmetry.space_group_name_H-M   'P 1'
#
loop_
_entity.id
_entity.type
_entity.pdbx_description
1 polymer ?
#
loop_
_entity_poly.entity_id
_entity_poly.type
_entity_poly.pdbx_seq_one_letter_code
_entity_poly.pdbx_strand_id
1 'polypeptide(L)'
;MEEPRLYDVIYSVVRRIPAGKVATYGQISRIVGRCSAQMVGFALAALANQKEVADVPWQRVINAKGKVSPHGFGMGTHIQRTLLEDEGIVFELEGVVDFEKFGWDGV
;
A
#
# COMPACT_ATOMS: atom_id res chain seq x y z
N MET A 1 20.29 21.16 -7.07
CA MET A 1 19.75 19.79 -7.02
C MET A 1 18.39 19.81 -6.34
N GLU A 2 17.37 19.37 -7.02
CA GLU A 2 16.02 19.42 -6.47
C GLU A 2 15.81 18.23 -5.52
N GLU A 3 15.05 18.49 -4.45
CA GLU A 3 14.65 17.40 -3.56
C GLU A 3 13.62 16.51 -4.25
N PRO A 4 13.61 15.22 -3.99
CA PRO A 4 12.57 14.34 -4.53
C PRO A 4 11.19 14.82 -4.10
N ARG A 5 10.22 14.70 -4.97
CA ARG A 5 8.84 15.00 -4.63
C ARG A 5 8.36 14.01 -3.58
N LEU A 6 7.50 14.47 -2.69
CA LEU A 6 6.98 13.62 -1.62
C LEU A 6 6.36 12.33 -2.15
N TYR A 7 5.58 12.42 -3.23
CA TYR A 7 4.96 11.24 -3.81
C TYR A 7 6.01 10.24 -4.32
N ASP A 8 7.10 10.72 -4.89
CA ASP A 8 8.17 9.84 -5.36
C ASP A 8 8.82 9.10 -4.19
N VAL A 9 8.99 9.78 -3.06
CA VAL A 9 9.52 9.14 -1.85
C VAL A 9 8.54 8.07 -1.35
N ILE A 10 7.25 8.39 -1.32
CA ILE A 10 6.23 7.42 -0.91
C ILE A 10 6.28 6.19 -1.82
N TYR A 11 6.32 6.39 -3.14
CA TYR A 11 6.36 5.28 -4.09
C TYR A 11 7.61 4.42 -3.90
N SER A 12 8.76 5.05 -3.65
CA SER A 12 9.99 4.28 -3.44
C SER A 12 9.94 3.41 -2.20
N VAL A 13 9.26 3.87 -1.15
CA VAL A 13 9.06 3.06 0.06
C VAL A 13 8.10 1.91 -0.22
N VAL A 14 6.99 2.19 -0.91
CA VAL A 14 6.00 1.15 -1.24
C VAL A 14 6.62 0.06 -2.11
N ARG A 15 7.51 0.42 -3.03
CA ARG A 15 8.21 -0.57 -3.88
C ARG A 15 9.03 -1.57 -3.08
N ARG A 16 9.40 -1.23 -1.85
CA ARG A 16 10.19 -2.12 -0.99
C ARG A 16 9.36 -3.23 -0.36
N ILE A 17 8.04 -3.11 -0.35
CA ILE A 17 7.18 -4.15 0.23
C ILE A 17 7.23 -5.38 -0.69
N PRO A 18 7.70 -6.53 -0.20
CA PRO A 18 7.79 -7.72 -1.06
C PRO A 18 6.44 -8.36 -1.30
N ALA A 19 6.32 -9.12 -2.37
CA ALA A 19 5.12 -9.91 -2.64
C ALA A 19 4.85 -10.85 -1.46
N GLY A 20 3.59 -10.97 -1.07
CA GLY A 20 3.20 -11.78 0.07
C GLY A 20 3.24 -11.03 1.39
N LYS A 21 3.53 -9.73 1.37
CA LYS A 21 3.53 -8.91 2.57
C LYS A 21 2.67 -7.67 2.35
N VAL A 22 2.17 -7.12 3.46
CA VAL A 22 1.35 -5.89 3.45
C VAL A 22 1.89 -4.90 4.46
N ALA A 23 1.64 -3.63 4.21
CA ALA A 23 1.96 -2.53 5.12
C ALA A 23 0.72 -1.68 5.30
N THR A 24 0.69 -0.89 6.38
CA THR A 24 -0.38 0.07 6.59
C THR A 24 0.02 1.43 6.07
N TYR A 25 -0.98 2.28 5.81
CA TYR A 25 -0.71 3.67 5.45
C TYR A 25 0.15 4.37 6.51
N GLY A 26 -0.14 4.09 7.79
CA GLY A 26 0.62 4.67 8.89
C GLY A 26 2.08 4.21 8.92
N GLN A 27 2.32 2.94 8.61
CA GLN A 27 3.68 2.42 8.55
C GLN A 27 4.49 3.13 7.45
N ILE A 28 3.90 3.28 6.27
CA ILE A 28 4.57 3.96 5.17
C ILE A 28 4.85 5.42 5.55
N SER A 29 3.88 6.10 6.17
CA SER A 29 4.08 7.50 6.56
C SER A 29 5.22 7.66 7.56
N ARG A 30 5.35 6.73 8.49
CA ARG A 30 6.45 6.76 9.48
C ARG A 30 7.80 6.55 8.83
N ILE A 31 7.88 5.66 7.86
CA ILE A 31 9.15 5.42 7.15
C ILE A 31 9.55 6.63 6.31
N VAL A 32 8.58 7.24 5.63
CA VAL A 32 8.82 8.45 4.83
C VAL A 32 9.24 9.62 5.72
N GLY A 33 8.59 9.78 6.88
CA GLY A 33 9.00 10.72 7.91
C GLY A 33 8.40 12.12 7.81
N ARG A 34 7.89 12.53 6.68
CA ARG A 34 7.35 13.88 6.48
C ARG A 34 5.95 13.86 5.88
N CYS A 35 5.18 12.84 6.20
CA CYS A 35 3.84 12.77 5.66
C CYS A 35 2.92 12.04 6.62
N SER A 36 1.62 12.26 6.42
CA SER A 36 0.58 11.57 7.16
C SER A 36 0.16 10.31 6.42
N ALA A 37 -0.55 9.43 7.12
CA ALA A 37 -1.17 8.27 6.49
C ALA A 37 -2.14 8.70 5.38
N GLN A 38 -2.84 9.81 5.57
CA GLN A 38 -3.75 10.36 4.56
C GLN A 38 -2.99 10.74 3.28
N MET A 39 -1.82 11.34 3.43
CA MET A 39 -0.99 11.71 2.28
C MET A 39 -0.55 10.49 1.49
N VAL A 40 -0.21 9.39 2.18
CA VAL A 40 0.11 8.13 1.51
C VAL A 40 -1.08 7.68 0.67
N GLY A 41 -2.29 7.76 1.24
CA GLY A 41 -3.50 7.42 0.49
C GLY A 41 -3.68 8.25 -0.75
N PHE A 42 -3.45 9.57 -0.68
CA PHE A 42 -3.54 10.45 -1.85
C PHE A 42 -2.50 10.09 -2.91
N ALA A 43 -1.28 9.78 -2.48
CA ALA A 43 -0.22 9.42 -3.42
C ALA A 43 -0.57 8.14 -4.18
N LEU A 44 -1.12 7.15 -3.48
CA LEU A 44 -1.50 5.89 -4.13
C LEU A 44 -2.72 6.07 -5.02
N ALA A 45 -3.68 6.92 -4.62
CA ALA A 45 -4.83 7.22 -5.46
C ALA A 45 -4.40 7.88 -6.78
N ALA A 46 -3.35 8.69 -6.75
CA ALA A 46 -2.84 9.36 -7.94
C ALA A 46 -2.29 8.37 -8.97
N LEU A 47 -1.91 7.16 -8.56
CA LEU A 47 -1.40 6.14 -9.48
C LEU A 47 -2.43 5.71 -10.51
N ALA A 48 -3.71 5.81 -10.20
CA ALA A 48 -4.77 5.42 -11.12
C ALA A 48 -4.72 6.21 -12.42
N ASN A 49 -4.12 7.40 -12.38
CA ASN A 49 -4.02 8.31 -13.54
C ASN A 49 -2.62 8.38 -14.13
N GLN A 50 -1.69 7.56 -13.63
CA GLN A 50 -0.29 7.63 -14.06
C GLN A 50 0.13 6.27 -14.63
N LYS A 51 0.37 6.24 -15.92
CA LYS A 51 0.79 5.00 -16.58
C LYS A 51 2.27 4.67 -16.36
N GLU A 52 3.05 5.67 -15.93
CA GLU A 52 4.51 5.53 -15.85
C GLU A 52 5.01 4.92 -14.54
N VAL A 53 4.13 4.70 -13.57
CA VAL A 53 4.49 4.14 -12.26
C VAL A 53 3.79 2.81 -12.00
N ALA A 54 3.65 2.01 -13.05
CA ALA A 54 2.93 0.73 -12.98
C ALA A 54 3.62 -0.31 -12.08
N ASP A 55 4.89 -0.07 -11.73
CA ASP A 55 5.66 -0.99 -10.90
C ASP A 55 5.47 -0.76 -9.40
N VAL A 56 4.63 0.22 -9.01
CA VAL A 56 4.37 0.47 -7.58
C VAL A 56 3.32 -0.51 -7.09
N PRO A 57 3.64 -1.39 -6.13
CA PRO A 57 2.68 -2.40 -5.66
C PRO A 57 1.70 -1.79 -4.65
N TRP A 58 0.86 -0.89 -5.12
CA TRP A 58 -0.11 -0.16 -4.30
C TRP A 58 -1.03 -1.09 -3.52
N GLN A 59 -1.32 -2.28 -4.07
CA GLN A 59 -2.22 -3.25 -3.44
C GLN A 59 -1.70 -3.75 -2.10
N ARG A 60 -0.40 -3.59 -1.85
CA ARG A 60 0.23 -4.06 -0.61
C ARG A 60 0.09 -3.09 0.55
N VAL A 61 -0.62 -1.96 0.35
CA VAL A 61 -0.88 -0.99 1.42
C VAL A 61 -2.35 -1.07 1.80
N ILE A 62 -2.62 -1.37 3.06
CA ILE A 62 -3.98 -1.57 3.59
C ILE A 62 -4.17 -0.73 4.84
N ASN A 63 -5.39 -0.70 5.38
CA ASN A 63 -5.65 0.12 6.56
C ASN A 63 -5.17 -0.56 7.84
N ALA A 64 -5.17 0.20 8.93
CA ALA A 64 -4.66 -0.28 10.23
C ALA A 64 -5.49 -1.43 10.81
N LYS A 65 -6.70 -1.64 10.30
CA LYS A 65 -7.56 -2.75 10.75
C LYS A 65 -7.27 -4.05 10.01
N GLY A 66 -6.31 -4.03 9.08
CA GLY A 66 -5.98 -5.21 8.29
C GLY A 66 -6.91 -5.45 7.12
N LYS A 67 -7.65 -4.44 6.70
CA LYS A 67 -8.62 -4.57 5.60
C LYS A 67 -8.20 -3.72 4.41
N VAL A 68 -8.58 -4.15 3.21
CA VAL A 68 -8.40 -3.31 2.03
C VAL A 68 -9.33 -2.10 2.15
N SER A 69 -8.84 -0.95 1.64
CA SER A 69 -9.59 0.29 1.74
C SER A 69 -10.87 0.21 0.91
N PRO A 70 -12.02 0.65 1.45
CA PRO A 70 -13.27 0.63 0.70
C PRO A 70 -13.27 1.58 -0.51
N HIS A 71 -12.34 2.52 -0.56
CA HIS A 71 -12.27 3.50 -1.66
C HIS A 71 -11.20 3.17 -2.70
N GLY A 72 -10.55 2.07 -2.58
CA GLY A 72 -9.67 1.38 -3.55
C GLY A 72 -9.02 2.18 -4.66
N PHE A 73 -8.44 3.33 -4.45
CA PHE A 73 -7.60 4.07 -5.40
C PHE A 73 -8.12 4.08 -6.85
N GLY A 74 -9.44 4.10 -7.04
CA GLY A 74 -10.04 4.05 -8.37
C GLY A 74 -10.12 2.67 -9.00
N MET A 75 -9.54 1.66 -8.36
CA MET A 75 -9.51 0.28 -8.88
C MET A 75 -10.49 -0.64 -8.17
N GLY A 76 -11.03 -0.23 -7.03
CA GLY A 76 -11.96 -1.01 -6.25
C GLY A 76 -11.32 -2.01 -5.31
N THR A 77 -12.00 -2.29 -4.19
CA THR A 77 -11.49 -3.20 -3.16
C THR A 77 -11.37 -4.63 -3.65
N HIS A 78 -12.25 -5.03 -4.56
CA HIS A 78 -12.23 -6.38 -5.09
C HIS A 78 -10.94 -6.67 -5.86
N ILE A 79 -10.49 -5.72 -6.66
CA ILE A 79 -9.26 -5.88 -7.45
C ILE A 79 -8.06 -5.96 -6.51
N GLN A 80 -8.01 -5.11 -5.50
CA GLN A 80 -6.92 -5.12 -4.55
C GLN A 80 -6.83 -6.47 -3.82
N ARG A 81 -7.96 -6.97 -3.35
CA ARG A 81 -8.00 -8.26 -2.66
C ARG A 81 -7.54 -9.39 -3.58
N THR A 82 -8.02 -9.42 -4.81
CA THR A 82 -7.62 -10.45 -5.77
C THR A 82 -6.12 -10.44 -6.01
N LEU A 83 -5.53 -9.25 -6.19
CA LEU A 83 -4.09 -9.13 -6.37
C LEU A 83 -3.32 -9.66 -5.18
N LEU A 84 -3.78 -9.37 -3.95
CA LEU A 84 -3.12 -9.86 -2.74
C LEU A 84 -3.27 -11.37 -2.59
N GLU A 85 -4.44 -11.90 -2.91
CA GLU A 85 -4.64 -13.36 -2.87
C GLU A 85 -3.73 -14.08 -3.84
N ASP A 86 -3.52 -13.49 -5.02
CA ASP A 86 -2.58 -14.03 -6.01
C ASP A 86 -1.14 -14.04 -5.49
N GLU A 87 -0.82 -13.19 -4.54
CA GLU A 87 0.50 -13.14 -3.91
C GLU A 87 0.61 -14.08 -2.70
N GLY A 88 -0.44 -14.80 -2.37
CA GLY A 88 -0.44 -15.72 -1.24
C GLY A 88 -1.00 -15.17 0.05
N ILE A 89 -1.52 -13.95 0.06
CA ILE A 89 -2.16 -13.38 1.24
C ILE A 89 -3.48 -14.10 1.50
N VAL A 90 -3.68 -14.53 2.74
CA VAL A 90 -4.92 -15.19 3.16
C VAL A 90 -5.74 -14.18 3.95
N PHE A 91 -6.98 -13.96 3.52
CA PHE A 91 -7.92 -13.11 4.25
C PHE A 91 -8.76 -13.99 5.17
N GLU A 92 -8.78 -13.62 6.44
CA GLU A 92 -9.58 -14.31 7.44
C GLU A 92 -11.03 -13.83 7.40
N LEU A 93 -11.85 -14.34 8.31
CA LEU A 93 -13.24 -13.91 8.42
C LEU A 93 -13.31 -12.39 8.47
N GLU A 94 -14.33 -11.83 7.84
CA GLU A 94 -14.53 -10.39 7.73
C GLU A 94 -13.50 -9.66 6.87
N GLY A 95 -12.69 -10.42 6.11
CA GLY A 95 -11.74 -9.83 5.19
C GLY A 95 -10.52 -9.21 5.85
N VAL A 96 -10.10 -9.74 7.00
CA VAL A 96 -8.96 -9.21 7.75
C VAL A 96 -7.69 -9.98 7.42
N VAL A 97 -6.58 -9.27 7.26
CA VAL A 97 -5.26 -9.87 7.08
C VAL A 97 -4.56 -9.95 8.44
N ASP A 98 -3.96 -11.09 8.72
CA ASP A 98 -3.17 -11.28 9.96
C ASP A 98 -1.80 -10.65 9.78
N PHE A 99 -1.57 -9.52 10.46
CA PHE A 99 -0.30 -8.80 10.38
C PHE A 99 0.88 -9.60 10.94
N GLU A 100 0.65 -10.54 11.85
CA GLU A 100 1.75 -11.36 12.36
C GLU A 100 2.31 -12.25 11.27
N LYS A 101 1.46 -12.73 10.35
CA LYS A 101 1.88 -13.59 9.26
C LYS A 101 2.33 -12.81 8.04
N PHE A 102 1.63 -11.74 7.71
CA PHE A 102 1.78 -11.07 6.42
C PHE A 102 2.26 -9.63 6.53
N GLY A 103 2.43 -9.10 7.75
CA GLY A 103 2.89 -7.73 7.91
C GLY A 103 4.34 -7.57 7.48
N TRP A 104 4.62 -6.51 6.71
CA TRP A 104 5.99 -6.16 6.31
C TRP A 104 6.70 -5.52 7.50
N ASP A 105 7.96 -5.88 7.70
CA ASP A 105 8.75 -5.39 8.82
C ASP A 105 9.39 -4.01 8.57
N GLY A 106 9.26 -3.48 7.38
CA GLY A 106 9.79 -2.16 7.07
C GLY A 106 11.21 -2.14 6.55
N VAL A 107 11.74 -3.31 6.26
CA VAL A 107 13.13 -3.42 5.81
C VAL A 107 13.23 -3.70 4.29
#